data_a8825314cbadd767f90bad7dff5fd6a9
#
_entry.id   a8825314cbadd767f90bad7dff5fd6a9
#
_cell.length_a   1.000
_cell.length_b   1.000
_cell.length_c   1.000
_cell.angle_alpha   90.00
_cell.angle_beta   90.00
_cell.angle_gamma   90.00
#
_symmetry.space_group_name_H-M   'P 1'
#
loop_
_entity.id
_entity.type
_entity.pdbx_description
1 polymer ?
#
loop_
_entity_poly.entity_id
_entity_poly.type
_entity_poly.pdbx_seq_one_letter_code
_entity_poly.pdbx_strand_id
1 'polypeptide(L)'
;MPVFTRVREGILVLTVDGDYTSAELRRVAFRAFESDEVPASVPILLDMSGAAGLGGKTTEEWQANGAIFGAYRDRISGIGVVASEDVHQLFTAEGAFGRETGVEVKPCQSHAEAREWLTGAES
;
A
#
# COMPACT_ATOMS: atom_id res chain seq x y z
N MET A 1 -6.30 11.58 12.01
CA MET A 1 -5.26 11.34 10.99
C MET A 1 -5.85 10.53 9.85
N PRO A 2 -5.52 10.85 8.58
CA PRO A 2 -6.10 10.15 7.44
C PRO A 2 -5.48 8.79 7.12
N VAL A 3 -4.42 8.39 7.85
CA VAL A 3 -3.77 7.10 7.61
C VAL A 3 -3.80 6.27 8.88
N PHE A 4 -4.29 5.03 8.75
CA PHE A 4 -4.46 4.10 9.88
C PHE A 4 -3.78 2.77 9.57
N THR A 5 -3.31 2.09 10.61
CA THR A 5 -2.71 0.77 10.46
C THR A 5 -3.35 -0.22 11.41
N ARG A 6 -3.36 -1.48 11.00
CA ARG A 6 -3.70 -2.61 11.88
C ARG A 6 -3.11 -3.87 11.28
N VAL A 7 -2.86 -4.86 12.13
CA VAL A 7 -2.44 -6.18 11.68
C VAL A 7 -3.64 -7.11 11.83
N ARG A 8 -3.98 -7.81 10.76
CA ARG A 8 -5.11 -8.72 10.74
C ARG A 8 -4.75 -9.97 9.96
N GLU A 9 -4.82 -11.12 10.62
CA GLU A 9 -4.54 -12.41 10.00
C GLU A 9 -3.15 -12.45 9.32
N GLY A 10 -2.18 -11.79 9.94
CA GLY A 10 -0.81 -11.76 9.40
C GLY A 10 -0.59 -10.76 8.29
N ILE A 11 -1.59 -9.95 7.96
CA ILE A 11 -1.52 -8.91 6.92
C ILE A 11 -1.47 -7.56 7.59
N LEU A 12 -0.52 -6.73 7.17
CA LEU A 12 -0.48 -5.32 7.61
C LEU A 12 -1.43 -4.52 6.73
N VAL A 13 -2.52 -4.04 7.33
CA VAL A 13 -3.52 -3.24 6.63
C VAL A 13 -3.24 -1.76 6.87
N LEU A 14 -3.00 -1.03 5.79
CA LEU A 14 -2.84 0.42 5.80
C LEU A 14 -4.06 1.02 5.12
N THR A 15 -4.82 1.83 5.85
CA THR A 15 -6.02 2.48 5.32
C THR A 15 -5.76 3.97 5.18
N VAL A 16 -5.99 4.50 3.99
CA VAL A 16 -5.88 5.93 3.71
C VAL A 16 -7.28 6.48 3.45
N ASP A 17 -7.66 7.51 4.22
CA ASP A 17 -8.99 8.10 4.15
C ASP A 17 -8.87 9.62 4.02
N GLY A 18 -9.47 10.18 2.99
CA GLY A 18 -9.41 11.61 2.73
C GLY A 18 -8.07 12.06 2.15
N ASP A 19 -7.78 13.35 2.30
CA ASP A 19 -6.51 13.92 1.85
C ASP A 19 -5.38 13.50 2.78
N TYR A 20 -4.29 13.05 2.19
CA TYR A 20 -3.12 12.66 2.96
C TYR A 20 -1.85 13.19 2.26
N THR A 21 -0.75 13.22 3.01
CA THR A 21 0.56 13.57 2.46
C THR A 21 1.47 12.35 2.50
N SER A 22 2.49 12.35 1.65
CA SER A 22 3.51 11.29 1.70
C SER A 22 4.20 11.24 3.05
N ALA A 23 4.37 12.39 3.70
CA ALA A 23 4.97 12.45 5.04
C ALA A 23 4.11 11.75 6.08
N GLU A 24 2.78 11.90 5.99
CA GLU A 24 1.87 11.22 6.90
C GLU A 24 1.90 9.69 6.68
N LEU A 25 1.84 9.28 5.42
CA LEU A 25 1.90 7.87 5.08
C LEU A 25 3.23 7.25 5.55
N ARG A 26 4.33 7.96 5.32
CA ARG A 26 5.66 7.52 5.74
C ARG A 26 5.74 7.32 7.25
N ARG A 27 5.25 8.29 8.02
CA ARG A 27 5.31 8.23 9.47
C ARG A 27 4.53 7.03 10.00
N VAL A 28 3.32 6.81 9.48
CA VAL A 28 2.46 5.72 9.93
C VAL A 28 3.05 4.36 9.52
N ALA A 29 3.54 4.26 8.28
CA ALA A 29 4.14 3.02 7.78
C ALA A 29 5.41 2.66 8.59
N PHE A 30 6.28 3.61 8.82
CA PHE A 30 7.53 3.38 9.57
C PHE A 30 7.23 2.93 11.00
N ARG A 31 6.25 3.58 11.64
CA ARG A 31 5.83 3.19 12.98
C ARG A 31 5.32 1.74 13.01
N ALA A 32 4.55 1.37 12.00
CA ALA A 32 4.03 0.01 11.90
C ALA A 32 5.17 -1.01 11.76
N PHE A 33 6.14 -0.74 10.90
CA PHE A 33 7.27 -1.65 10.70
C PHE A 33 8.17 -1.78 11.92
N GLU A 34 8.19 -0.78 12.78
CA GLU A 34 8.94 -0.82 14.03
C GLU A 34 8.19 -1.54 15.15
N SER A 35 6.90 -1.82 14.95
CA SER A 35 6.07 -2.49 15.94
C SER A 35 6.37 -3.99 15.99
N ASP A 36 6.36 -4.56 17.18
CA ASP A 36 6.54 -6.00 17.38
C ASP A 36 5.35 -6.81 16.84
N GLU A 37 4.23 -6.16 16.57
CA GLU A 37 3.04 -6.83 16.04
C GLU A 37 3.17 -7.20 14.57
N VAL A 38 4.10 -6.55 13.87
CA VAL A 38 4.30 -6.78 12.44
C VAL A 38 5.34 -7.88 12.23
N PRO A 39 4.99 -8.98 11.52
CA PRO A 39 5.94 -10.06 11.26
C PRO A 39 7.18 -9.59 10.49
N ALA A 40 8.25 -10.38 10.56
CA ALA A 40 9.50 -10.09 9.87
C ALA A 40 9.32 -10.04 8.34
N SER A 41 8.40 -10.85 7.81
CA SER A 41 8.00 -10.78 6.40
C SER A 41 6.48 -10.66 6.39
N VAL A 42 5.96 -9.58 5.82
CA VAL A 42 4.54 -9.28 5.92
C VAL A 42 3.97 -8.86 4.57
N PRO A 43 2.80 -9.38 4.17
CA PRO A 43 2.06 -8.82 3.06
C PRO A 43 1.35 -7.54 3.51
N ILE A 44 1.24 -6.58 2.60
CA ILE A 44 0.57 -5.30 2.88
C ILE A 44 -0.70 -5.20 2.05
N LEU A 45 -1.81 -4.86 2.72
CA LEU A 45 -3.03 -4.45 2.06
C LEU A 45 -3.14 -2.95 2.22
N LEU A 46 -2.95 -2.22 1.12
CA LEU A 46 -3.03 -0.75 1.11
C LEU A 46 -4.40 -0.35 0.59
N ASP A 47 -5.27 0.06 1.50
CA ASP A 47 -6.63 0.46 1.15
C ASP A 47 -6.67 1.96 0.90
N MET A 48 -6.79 2.33 -0.36
CA MET A 48 -6.89 3.71 -0.80
C MET A 48 -8.28 4.04 -1.36
N SER A 49 -9.26 3.18 -1.09
CA SER A 49 -10.63 3.41 -1.60
C SER A 49 -11.26 4.68 -1.03
N GLY A 50 -10.88 5.10 0.17
CA GLY A 50 -11.36 6.33 0.78
C GLY A 50 -10.45 7.53 0.60
N ALA A 51 -9.31 7.34 -0.09
CA ALA A 51 -8.35 8.43 -0.27
C ALA A 51 -8.86 9.47 -1.28
N ALA A 52 -8.55 10.73 -1.01
CA ALA A 52 -8.93 11.83 -1.88
C ALA A 52 -7.71 12.37 -2.64
N GLY A 53 -7.98 13.01 -3.77
CA GLY A 53 -6.95 13.71 -4.53
C GLY A 53 -5.94 12.83 -5.25
N LEU A 54 -6.20 11.54 -5.38
CA LEU A 54 -5.25 10.62 -6.01
C LEU A 54 -4.97 10.96 -7.47
N GLY A 55 -6.01 11.36 -8.21
CA GLY A 55 -5.86 11.71 -9.62
C GLY A 55 -5.05 12.96 -9.87
N GLY A 56 -4.87 13.80 -8.85
CA GLY A 56 -4.09 15.03 -8.95
C GLY A 56 -2.65 14.89 -8.49
N LYS A 57 -2.24 13.71 -8.05
CA LYS A 57 -0.86 13.52 -7.59
C LYS A 57 0.11 13.44 -8.77
N THR A 58 1.29 14.03 -8.58
CA THR A 58 2.34 14.02 -9.59
C THR A 58 3.07 12.67 -9.59
N THR A 59 3.84 12.44 -10.66
CA THR A 59 4.71 11.26 -10.71
C THR A 59 5.69 11.24 -9.54
N GLU A 60 6.22 12.41 -9.17
CA GLU A 60 7.14 12.53 -8.04
C GLU A 60 6.49 12.11 -6.73
N GLU A 61 5.20 12.46 -6.53
CA GLU A 61 4.46 12.06 -5.34
C GLU A 61 4.24 10.54 -5.31
N TRP A 62 3.94 9.93 -6.46
CA TRP A 62 3.80 8.49 -6.56
C TRP A 62 5.13 7.77 -6.30
N GLN A 63 6.24 8.33 -6.79
CA GLN A 63 7.56 7.79 -6.51
C GLN A 63 7.88 7.87 -5.02
N ALA A 64 7.54 8.98 -4.37
CA ALA A 64 7.76 9.14 -2.94
C ALA A 64 6.95 8.12 -2.13
N ASN A 65 5.69 7.88 -2.52
CA ASN A 65 4.86 6.87 -1.86
C ASN A 65 5.45 5.48 -2.03
N GLY A 66 5.93 5.15 -3.22
CA GLY A 66 6.55 3.86 -3.48
C GLY A 66 7.86 3.67 -2.71
N ALA A 67 8.65 4.73 -2.60
CA ALA A 67 9.92 4.68 -1.88
C ALA A 67 9.75 4.42 -0.39
N ILE A 68 8.61 4.81 0.21
CA ILE A 68 8.30 4.50 1.61
C ILE A 68 8.34 2.98 1.82
N PHE A 69 7.66 2.25 0.96
CA PHE A 69 7.62 0.80 1.05
C PHE A 69 8.92 0.17 0.57
N GLY A 70 9.57 0.81 -0.40
CA GLY A 70 10.87 0.35 -0.89
C GLY A 70 11.94 0.31 0.20
N ALA A 71 11.85 1.20 1.18
CA ALA A 71 12.78 1.21 2.31
C ALA A 71 12.69 -0.07 3.16
N TYR A 72 11.55 -0.76 3.09
CA TYR A 72 11.31 -1.99 3.84
C TYR A 72 11.04 -3.19 2.93
N ARG A 73 11.49 -3.12 1.67
CA ARG A 73 11.17 -4.17 0.69
C ARG A 73 11.57 -5.58 1.11
N ASP A 74 12.63 -5.69 1.90
CA ASP A 74 13.09 -7.01 2.38
C ASP A 74 12.13 -7.62 3.41
N ARG A 75 11.21 -6.80 3.93
CA ARG A 75 10.22 -7.23 4.92
C ARG A 75 8.83 -7.34 4.34
N ILE A 76 8.65 -7.01 3.05
CA ILE A 76 7.33 -6.99 2.41
C ILE A 76 7.27 -8.09 1.37
N SER A 77 6.30 -8.99 1.51
CA SER A 77 6.11 -10.09 0.56
C SER A 77 5.29 -9.71 -0.66
N GLY A 78 4.50 -8.66 -0.56
CA GLY A 78 3.71 -8.14 -1.68
C GLY A 78 2.79 -7.04 -1.19
N ILE A 79 2.29 -6.22 -2.12
CA ILE A 79 1.37 -5.13 -1.80
C ILE A 79 0.11 -5.26 -2.65
N GLY A 80 -1.05 -5.46 -2.03
CA GLY A 80 -2.34 -5.41 -2.69
C GLY A 80 -2.96 -4.03 -2.45
N VAL A 81 -3.24 -3.29 -3.51
CA VAL A 81 -3.81 -1.95 -3.41
C VAL A 81 -5.30 -2.00 -3.72
N VAL A 82 -6.13 -1.63 -2.75
CA VAL A 82 -7.58 -1.53 -2.95
C VAL A 82 -7.90 -0.08 -3.31
N ALA A 83 -8.43 0.13 -4.51
CA ALA A 83 -8.74 1.46 -5.00
C ALA A 83 -9.83 1.36 -6.07
N SER A 84 -10.42 2.50 -6.43
CA SER A 84 -11.38 2.55 -7.53
C SER A 84 -10.69 2.25 -8.86
N GLU A 85 -11.47 1.82 -9.83
CA GLU A 85 -10.95 1.44 -11.15
C GLU A 85 -10.18 2.58 -11.81
N ASP A 86 -10.63 3.81 -11.63
CA ASP A 86 -9.95 5.00 -12.17
C ASP A 86 -8.54 5.15 -11.62
N VAL A 87 -8.35 4.76 -10.37
CA VAL A 87 -7.06 4.87 -9.68
C VAL A 87 -6.15 3.69 -10.02
N HIS A 88 -6.72 2.53 -10.37
CA HIS A 88 -5.93 1.37 -10.76
C HIS A 88 -4.94 1.70 -11.87
N GLN A 89 -5.35 2.53 -12.83
CA GLN A 89 -4.49 2.90 -13.94
C GLN A 89 -3.25 3.68 -13.50
N LEU A 90 -3.37 4.44 -12.41
CA LEU A 90 -2.23 5.19 -11.88
C LEU A 90 -1.15 4.26 -11.34
N PHE A 91 -1.55 3.12 -10.77
CA PHE A 91 -0.60 2.15 -10.25
C PHE A 91 0.01 1.26 -11.34
N THR A 92 -0.71 1.04 -12.44
CA THR A 92 -0.26 0.14 -13.50
C THR A 92 0.38 0.88 -14.68
N ALA A 93 -0.29 1.92 -15.21
CA ALA A 93 0.16 2.61 -16.42
C ALA A 93 1.43 3.44 -16.20
N GLU A 94 1.47 4.18 -15.11
CA GLU A 94 2.63 5.01 -14.79
C GLU A 94 3.79 4.21 -14.24
N GLY A 95 3.50 3.15 -13.49
CA GLY A 95 4.51 2.27 -12.96
C GLY A 95 5.42 2.86 -11.87
N ALA A 96 5.27 4.16 -11.57
CA ALA A 96 6.18 4.85 -10.66
C ALA A 96 6.15 4.26 -9.24
N PHE A 97 4.95 3.99 -8.73
CA PHE A 97 4.78 3.40 -7.41
C PHE A 97 5.45 2.02 -7.35
N GLY A 98 5.14 1.17 -8.32
CA GLY A 98 5.67 -0.20 -8.35
C GLY A 98 7.18 -0.24 -8.53
N ARG A 99 7.73 0.63 -9.37
CA ARG A 99 9.20 0.68 -9.57
C ARG A 99 9.94 1.06 -8.30
N GLU A 100 9.39 2.00 -7.54
CA GLU A 100 10.05 2.48 -6.34
C GLU A 100 9.89 1.56 -5.14
N THR A 101 8.87 0.70 -5.12
CA THR A 101 8.69 -0.25 -4.03
C THR A 101 9.69 -1.39 -4.08
N GLY A 102 10.06 -1.82 -5.27
CA GLY A 102 10.91 -3.00 -5.43
C GLY A 102 10.24 -4.32 -5.07
N VAL A 103 8.92 -4.30 -4.84
CA VAL A 103 8.13 -5.51 -4.56
C VAL A 103 6.94 -5.56 -5.50
N GLU A 104 6.32 -6.72 -5.61
CA GLU A 104 5.16 -6.89 -6.48
C GLU A 104 3.95 -6.14 -5.92
N VAL A 105 3.31 -5.34 -6.77
CA VAL A 105 2.14 -4.55 -6.41
C VAL A 105 1.00 -4.95 -7.33
N LYS A 106 -0.15 -5.31 -6.75
CA LYS A 106 -1.34 -5.66 -7.52
C LYS A 106 -2.51 -4.75 -7.17
N PRO A 107 -3.06 -4.02 -8.15
CA PRO A 107 -4.30 -3.27 -7.93
C PRO A 107 -5.47 -4.24 -7.77
N CYS A 108 -6.29 -4.02 -6.76
CA CYS A 108 -7.43 -4.88 -6.43
C CYS A 108 -8.68 -4.04 -6.27
N GLN A 109 -9.85 -4.65 -6.46
CA GLN A 109 -11.12 -3.95 -6.36
C GLN A 109 -11.76 -4.08 -4.98
N SER A 110 -11.30 -5.05 -4.17
CA SER A 110 -11.86 -5.30 -2.86
C SER A 110 -10.82 -5.84 -1.90
N HIS A 111 -11.11 -5.75 -0.61
CA HIS A 111 -10.28 -6.37 0.42
C HIS A 111 -10.18 -7.88 0.22
N ALA A 112 -11.29 -8.52 -0.17
CA ALA A 112 -11.30 -9.97 -0.39
C ALA A 112 -10.33 -10.37 -1.49
N GLU A 113 -10.34 -9.66 -2.61
CA GLU A 113 -9.43 -9.91 -3.72
C GLU A 113 -7.97 -9.72 -3.29
N ALA A 114 -7.69 -8.64 -2.59
CA ALA A 114 -6.35 -8.35 -2.12
C ALA A 114 -5.84 -9.42 -1.16
N ARG A 115 -6.67 -9.85 -0.20
CA ARG A 115 -6.29 -10.88 0.75
C ARG A 115 -6.04 -12.22 0.09
N GLU A 116 -6.87 -12.59 -0.87
CA GLU A 116 -6.69 -13.84 -1.61
C GLU A 116 -5.36 -13.85 -2.36
N TRP A 117 -5.05 -12.76 -3.02
CA TRP A 117 -3.78 -12.64 -3.74
C TRP A 117 -2.59 -12.66 -2.79
N LEU A 118 -2.67 -11.90 -1.69
CA LEU A 118 -1.57 -11.77 -0.75
C LEU A 118 -1.29 -13.07 0.01
N THR A 119 -2.31 -13.85 0.27
CA THR A 119 -2.16 -15.12 1.00
C THR A 119 -1.95 -16.31 0.07
N GLY A 120 -2.10 -16.14 -1.24
CA GLY A 120 -1.99 -17.23 -2.18
C GLY A 120 -3.18 -18.17 -2.18
N ALA A 121 -4.30 -17.78 -1.61
CA ALA A 121 -5.47 -18.65 -1.46
C ALA A 121 -6.12 -19.03 -2.78
N GLU A 122 -5.81 -18.31 -3.85
CA GLU A 122 -6.34 -18.57 -5.19
C GLU A 122 -5.62 -19.68 -5.93
N SER A 123 -4.51 -20.10 -5.47
CA SER A 123 -3.68 -21.06 -6.18
C SER A 123 -4.29 -22.45 -6.30
#